data_c3177c72ed2f5462d620b8d53f006804
#
_entry.id   c3177c72ed2f5462d620b8d53f006804
#
_cell.length_a   1.000
_cell.length_b   1.000
_cell.length_c   1.000
_cell.angle_alpha   90.00
_cell.angle_beta   90.00
_cell.angle_gamma   90.00
#
_symmetry.space_group_name_H-M   'P 1'
#
loop_
_entity.id
_entity.type
_entity.pdbx_description
1 polymer ?
#
loop_
_entity_poly.entity_id
_entity_poly.type
_entity_poly.pdbx_seq_one_letter_code
_entity_poly.pdbx_strand_id
1 'polypeptide(L)'
;MSNKVTFTGNVVNSPSRNRTQNGSVTNFRLASTERRFDTGSQTWVDGSSFFVDVECWGELGGNVSHSVSKGDPVVVVGTIRTHSWDSEEGRRSRPQIKAEAVGPNLARGTAEFRRPARAAAAASDEPVPPSEEEAPSTSDGLSEFLEGRDYEVGDGTLGEVNPSDLEPAHV
;
A
#
# COMPACT_ATOMS: atom_id res chain seq x y z
N MET A 1 -7.85 21.69 -10.95
CA MET A 1 -7.95 20.25 -11.27
C MET A 1 -6.67 19.61 -10.79
N SER A 2 -6.74 18.46 -10.11
CA SER A 2 -5.54 17.73 -9.69
C SER A 2 -5.34 16.51 -10.61
N ASN A 3 -4.14 16.34 -11.16
CA ASN A 3 -3.81 15.22 -12.04
C ASN A 3 -3.38 14.02 -11.18
N LYS A 4 -4.36 13.35 -10.54
CA LYS A 4 -4.10 12.13 -9.78
C LYS A 4 -3.76 11.00 -10.74
N VAL A 5 -2.74 10.25 -10.38
CA VAL A 5 -2.21 9.13 -11.17
C VAL A 5 -1.86 7.96 -10.26
N THR A 6 -1.90 6.76 -10.85
CA THR A 6 -1.36 5.55 -10.24
C THR A 6 -0.31 4.97 -11.18
N PHE A 7 0.89 4.78 -10.67
CA PHE A 7 1.99 4.17 -11.41
C PHE A 7 2.45 2.88 -10.74
N THR A 8 2.77 1.90 -11.55
CA THR A 8 3.46 0.68 -11.13
C THR A 8 4.81 0.61 -11.82
N GLY A 9 5.82 0.16 -11.12
CA GLY A 9 7.17 0.05 -11.70
C GLY A 9 8.20 -0.43 -10.69
N ASN A 10 9.45 -0.40 -11.09
CA ASN A 10 10.57 -0.77 -10.23
C ASN A 10 11.36 0.47 -9.81
N VAL A 11 11.84 0.47 -8.59
CA VAL A 11 12.68 1.53 -8.04
C VAL A 11 14.07 1.50 -8.67
N VAL A 12 14.49 2.58 -9.32
CA VAL A 12 15.75 2.63 -10.08
C VAL A 12 16.97 2.91 -9.20
N ASN A 13 16.78 3.74 -8.17
CA ASN A 13 17.83 4.12 -7.22
C ASN A 13 17.34 4.02 -5.79
N SER A 14 18.24 3.79 -4.86
CA SER A 14 17.88 3.77 -3.43
C SER A 14 17.20 5.08 -3.02
N PRO A 15 16.09 5.02 -2.27
CA PRO A 15 15.42 6.21 -1.76
C PRO A 15 16.36 7.06 -0.92
N SER A 16 16.43 8.35 -1.24
CA SER A 16 17.27 9.33 -0.56
C SER A 16 16.42 10.29 0.26
N ARG A 17 16.69 10.34 1.57
CA ARG A 17 15.96 11.21 2.51
C ARG A 17 16.73 12.50 2.74
N ASN A 18 16.08 13.62 2.49
CA ASN A 18 16.63 14.96 2.67
C ASN A 18 15.77 15.77 3.64
N ARG A 19 16.43 16.64 4.42
CA ARG A 19 15.75 17.61 5.28
C ARG A 19 15.66 18.93 4.54
N THR A 20 14.47 19.51 4.51
CA THR A 20 14.21 20.82 3.91
C THR A 20 13.58 21.75 4.96
N GLN A 21 13.47 23.05 4.65
CA GLN A 21 12.76 24.02 5.51
C GLN A 21 11.29 23.64 5.74
N ASN A 22 10.67 22.93 4.78
CA ASN A 22 9.27 22.52 4.83
C ASN A 22 9.07 21.10 5.39
N GLY A 23 10.11 20.50 5.99
CA GLY A 23 10.08 19.15 6.53
C GLY A 23 11.01 18.18 5.82
N SER A 24 10.84 16.88 6.09
CA SER A 24 11.63 15.83 5.43
C SER A 24 10.94 15.32 4.18
N VAL A 25 11.73 15.08 3.14
CA VAL A 25 11.29 14.47 1.88
C VAL A 25 12.19 13.31 1.52
N THR A 26 11.61 12.22 1.06
CA THR A 26 12.33 11.07 0.51
C THR A 26 12.05 11.00 -0.99
N ASN A 27 13.13 10.98 -1.78
CA ASN A 27 13.04 10.96 -3.24
C ASN A 27 13.61 9.65 -3.78
N PHE A 28 12.95 9.11 -4.79
CA PHE A 28 13.45 8.00 -5.58
C PHE A 28 12.95 8.11 -7.02
N ARG A 29 13.58 7.35 -7.93
CA ARG A 29 13.19 7.29 -9.33
C ARG A 29 12.51 5.97 -9.62
N LEU A 30 11.38 6.02 -10.31
CA LEU A 30 10.58 4.87 -10.72
C LEU A 30 10.73 4.66 -12.23
N ALA A 31 10.93 3.40 -12.64
CA ALA A 31 10.85 2.97 -14.03
C ALA A 31 9.58 2.11 -14.20
N SER A 32 8.67 2.60 -15.03
CA SER A 32 7.50 1.83 -15.47
C SER A 32 7.77 1.33 -16.89
N THR A 33 7.96 0.01 -17.04
CA THR A 33 8.24 -0.62 -18.32
C THR A 33 6.99 -1.33 -18.80
N GLU A 34 6.54 -0.98 -20.00
CA GLU A 34 5.47 -1.69 -20.68
C GLU A 34 5.98 -3.06 -21.14
N ARG A 35 5.17 -4.11 -20.93
CA ARG A 35 5.45 -5.43 -21.50
C ARG A 35 4.37 -5.76 -22.52
N ARG A 36 4.80 -6.15 -23.71
CA ARG A 36 3.90 -6.58 -24.78
C ARG A 36 4.24 -8.00 -25.20
N PHE A 37 3.22 -8.73 -25.59
CA PHE A 37 3.40 -10.06 -26.17
C PHE A 37 3.75 -9.89 -27.66
N ASP A 38 4.91 -10.43 -28.07
CA ASP A 38 5.31 -10.49 -29.46
C ASP A 38 4.83 -11.80 -30.07
N THR A 39 3.87 -11.69 -30.99
CA THR A 39 3.29 -12.85 -31.67
C THR A 39 4.26 -13.55 -32.63
N GLY A 40 5.28 -12.84 -33.12
CA GLY A 40 6.30 -13.42 -34.02
C GLY A 40 7.26 -14.35 -33.27
N SER A 41 7.72 -13.94 -32.10
CA SER A 41 8.62 -14.73 -31.26
C SER A 41 7.90 -15.56 -30.19
N GLN A 42 6.58 -15.42 -30.02
CA GLN A 42 5.76 -16.07 -28.98
C GLN A 42 6.25 -15.78 -27.57
N THR A 43 6.85 -14.63 -27.35
CA THR A 43 7.44 -14.23 -26.05
C THR A 43 6.99 -12.86 -25.60
N TRP A 44 7.06 -12.62 -24.30
CA TRP A 44 6.86 -11.30 -23.72
C TRP A 44 8.15 -10.49 -23.85
N VAL A 45 8.08 -9.36 -24.56
CA VAL A 45 9.20 -8.42 -24.74
C VAL A 45 8.94 -7.14 -23.97
N ASP A 46 9.99 -6.54 -23.43
CA ASP A 46 9.91 -5.24 -22.81
C ASP A 46 9.78 -4.16 -23.89
N GLY A 47 8.79 -3.30 -23.73
CA GLY A 47 8.54 -2.14 -24.57
C GLY A 47 9.26 -0.89 -24.07
N SER A 48 8.61 0.26 -24.24
CA SER A 48 9.14 1.52 -23.75
C SER A 48 9.14 1.62 -22.24
N SER A 49 10.18 2.24 -21.67
CA SER A 49 10.26 2.53 -20.24
C SER A 49 10.00 4.01 -19.99
N PHE A 50 9.05 4.30 -19.11
CA PHE A 50 8.77 5.64 -18.62
C PHE A 50 9.43 5.85 -17.26
N PHE A 51 10.23 6.91 -17.16
CA PHE A 51 10.93 7.26 -15.93
C PHE A 51 10.27 8.46 -15.27
N VAL A 52 10.01 8.37 -13.98
CA VAL A 52 9.41 9.46 -13.21
C VAL A 52 10.08 9.58 -11.84
N ASP A 53 10.31 10.82 -11.39
CA ASP A 53 10.81 11.08 -10.04
C ASP A 53 9.63 11.09 -9.06
N VAL A 54 9.80 10.45 -7.91
CA VAL A 54 8.77 10.35 -6.87
C VAL A 54 9.27 11.04 -5.62
N GLU A 55 8.48 11.95 -5.07
CA GLU A 55 8.73 12.62 -3.80
C GLU A 55 7.69 12.22 -2.75
N CYS A 56 8.17 11.80 -1.59
CA CYS A 56 7.38 11.36 -0.45
C CYS A 56 7.67 12.26 0.74
N TRP A 57 6.67 12.99 1.23
CA TRP A 57 6.82 13.95 2.31
C TRP A 57 6.46 13.36 3.68
N GLY A 58 7.06 13.90 4.74
CA GLY A 58 6.73 13.62 6.13
C GLY A 58 6.88 12.14 6.52
N GLU A 59 5.85 11.60 7.15
CA GLU A 59 5.83 10.21 7.64
C GLU A 59 5.90 9.19 6.50
N LEU A 60 5.20 9.45 5.37
CA LEU A 60 5.29 8.60 4.20
C LEU A 60 6.74 8.48 3.73
N GLY A 61 7.46 9.60 3.66
CA GLY A 61 8.88 9.60 3.29
C GLY A 61 9.74 8.81 4.27
N GLY A 62 9.46 8.92 5.57
CA GLY A 62 10.11 8.11 6.61
C GLY A 62 9.91 6.62 6.38
N ASN A 63 8.68 6.19 6.21
CA ASN A 63 8.33 4.78 5.98
C ASN A 63 8.93 4.24 4.68
N VAL A 64 8.86 5.01 3.59
CA VAL A 64 9.46 4.64 2.29
C VAL A 64 10.96 4.43 2.42
N SER A 65 11.69 5.30 3.13
CA SER A 65 13.14 5.18 3.29
C SER A 65 13.57 3.93 4.06
N HIS A 66 12.68 3.34 4.88
CA HIS A 66 12.96 2.12 5.65
C HIS A 66 12.44 0.84 4.97
N SER A 67 11.45 0.97 4.09
CA SER A 67 10.72 -0.18 3.56
C SER A 67 10.98 -0.45 2.08
N VAL A 68 11.53 0.52 1.34
CA VAL A 68 11.69 0.44 -0.11
C VAL A 68 13.17 0.54 -0.47
N SER A 69 13.61 -0.37 -1.33
CA SER A 69 15.00 -0.46 -1.81
C SER A 69 15.06 -0.38 -3.34
N LYS A 70 16.27 -0.14 -3.87
CA LYS A 70 16.52 -0.22 -5.31
C LYS A 70 16.14 -1.61 -5.84
N GLY A 71 15.38 -1.64 -6.92
CA GLY A 71 14.93 -2.87 -7.59
C GLY A 71 13.53 -3.29 -7.17
N ASP A 72 13.00 -2.79 -6.05
CA ASP A 72 11.70 -3.20 -5.55
C ASP A 72 10.58 -2.81 -6.51
N PRO A 73 9.63 -3.74 -6.77
CA PRO A 73 8.40 -3.44 -7.49
C PRO A 73 7.42 -2.71 -6.56
N VAL A 74 7.01 -1.51 -6.96
CA VAL A 74 6.11 -0.69 -6.14
C VAL A 74 4.91 -0.17 -6.92
N VAL A 75 3.85 0.18 -6.18
CA VAL A 75 2.70 0.95 -6.64
C VAL A 75 2.78 2.32 -5.98
N VAL A 76 2.67 3.36 -6.77
CA VAL A 76 2.70 4.76 -6.33
C VAL A 76 1.40 5.44 -6.74
N VAL A 77 0.73 6.04 -5.77
CA VAL A 77 -0.45 6.89 -5.99
C VAL A 77 -0.10 8.31 -5.59
N GLY A 78 -0.44 9.28 -6.43
CA GLY A 78 -0.15 10.68 -6.14
C GLY A 78 -0.58 11.63 -7.25
N THR A 79 -0.07 12.84 -7.18
CA THR A 79 -0.32 13.88 -8.17
C THR A 79 0.91 14.09 -9.04
N ILE A 80 0.75 13.93 -10.37
CA ILE A 80 1.83 14.20 -11.33
C ILE A 80 1.92 15.68 -11.63
N ARG A 81 3.16 16.17 -11.70
CA ARG A 81 3.49 17.55 -12.08
C ARG A 81 4.77 17.56 -12.92
N THR A 82 4.98 18.63 -13.66
CA THR A 82 6.25 18.89 -14.33
C THR A 82 7.15 19.71 -13.39
N HIS A 83 8.28 19.16 -13.00
CA HIS A 83 9.33 19.90 -12.29
C HIS A 83 10.28 20.49 -13.30
N SER A 84 10.43 21.83 -13.30
CA SER A 84 11.32 22.54 -14.22
C SER A 84 12.39 23.28 -13.43
N TRP A 85 13.61 23.30 -13.98
CA TRP A 85 14.75 24.04 -13.41
C TRP A 85 15.60 24.61 -14.53
N ASP A 86 16.28 25.69 -14.23
CA ASP A 86 17.25 26.29 -15.14
C ASP A 86 18.62 25.63 -14.95
N SER A 87 19.24 25.19 -16.03
CA SER A 87 20.59 24.67 -16.07
C SER A 87 21.45 25.55 -16.98
N GLU A 88 22.77 25.41 -16.92
CA GLU A 88 23.70 26.13 -17.80
C GLU A 88 23.41 25.92 -19.29
N GLU A 89 22.82 24.79 -19.66
CA GLU A 89 22.43 24.43 -21.03
C GLU A 89 21.00 24.85 -21.40
N GLY A 90 20.30 25.58 -20.50
CA GLY A 90 18.93 26.04 -20.69
C GLY A 90 17.91 25.39 -19.75
N ARG A 91 16.65 25.71 -19.94
CA ARG A 91 15.55 25.22 -19.11
C ARG A 91 15.30 23.74 -19.35
N ARG A 92 15.39 22.95 -18.28
CA ARG A 92 15.10 21.52 -18.28
C ARG A 92 13.83 21.22 -17.48
N SER A 93 13.15 20.14 -17.85
CA SER A 93 11.97 19.69 -17.13
C SER A 93 11.90 18.17 -17.09
N ARG A 94 11.28 17.64 -16.03
CA ARG A 94 10.99 16.20 -15.91
C ARG A 94 9.66 15.96 -15.20
N PRO A 95 8.99 14.84 -15.48
CA PRO A 95 7.80 14.46 -14.73
C PRO A 95 8.19 14.08 -13.30
N GLN A 96 7.38 14.53 -12.34
CA GLN A 96 7.53 14.25 -10.93
C GLN A 96 6.18 13.91 -10.31
N ILE A 97 6.12 12.92 -9.44
CA ILE A 97 4.92 12.56 -8.68
C ILE A 97 5.14 12.99 -7.23
N LYS A 98 4.22 13.83 -6.73
CA LYS A 98 4.07 14.03 -5.29
C LYS A 98 3.21 12.87 -4.78
N ALA A 99 3.85 11.91 -4.09
CA ALA A 99 3.19 10.70 -3.65
C ALA A 99 2.24 10.98 -2.47
N GLU A 100 1.08 10.37 -2.52
CA GLU A 100 0.08 10.29 -1.44
C GLU A 100 0.16 8.91 -0.76
N ALA A 101 0.47 7.86 -1.53
CA ALA A 101 0.69 6.51 -1.03
C ALA A 101 1.74 5.78 -1.87
N VAL A 102 2.53 4.93 -1.21
CA VAL A 102 3.50 4.02 -1.84
C VAL A 102 3.39 2.68 -1.14
N GLY A 103 3.37 1.61 -1.90
CA GLY A 103 3.34 0.26 -1.36
C GLY A 103 4.04 -0.74 -2.26
N PRO A 104 4.43 -1.92 -1.72
CA PRO A 104 4.95 -3.02 -2.53
C PRO A 104 3.89 -3.50 -3.53
N ASN A 105 4.33 -3.86 -4.73
CA ASN A 105 3.46 -4.48 -5.72
C ASN A 105 3.35 -5.99 -5.45
N LEU A 106 2.30 -6.41 -4.77
CA LEU A 106 2.08 -7.81 -4.37
C LEU A 106 1.82 -8.76 -5.54
N ALA A 107 1.58 -8.26 -6.74
CA ALA A 107 1.56 -9.11 -7.94
C ALA A 107 2.95 -9.67 -8.29
N ARG A 108 4.02 -9.15 -7.64
CA ARG A 108 5.42 -9.52 -7.91
C ARG A 108 6.16 -10.10 -6.71
N GLY A 109 5.51 -10.26 -5.59
CA GLY A 109 6.12 -10.79 -4.38
C GLY A 109 5.24 -10.60 -3.15
N THR A 110 5.77 -10.98 -2.00
CA THR A 110 5.12 -10.83 -0.70
C THR A 110 5.75 -9.69 0.09
N ALA A 111 5.01 -9.09 1.02
CA ALA A 111 5.51 -8.06 1.92
C ALA A 111 4.98 -8.28 3.34
N GLU A 112 5.80 -7.95 4.33
CA GLU A 112 5.40 -7.92 5.74
C GLU A 112 5.07 -6.48 6.13
N PHE A 113 3.90 -6.27 6.69
CA PHE A 113 3.46 -4.97 7.18
C PHE A 113 3.65 -4.85 8.68
N ARG A 114 4.42 -3.83 9.10
CA ARG A 114 4.58 -3.45 10.50
C ARG A 114 3.97 -2.07 10.73
N ARG A 115 2.99 -2.02 11.63
CA ARG A 115 2.41 -0.74 12.02
C ARG A 115 3.37 -0.01 12.95
N PRO A 116 3.73 1.27 12.67
CA PRO A 116 4.47 2.09 13.63
C PRO A 116 3.69 2.16 14.95
N ALA A 117 4.39 2.03 16.08
CA ALA A 117 3.77 2.29 17.36
C ALA A 117 3.22 3.73 17.33
N ARG A 118 1.91 3.87 17.51
CA ARG A 118 1.30 5.20 17.67
C ARG A 118 1.98 5.81 18.89
N ALA A 119 2.72 6.91 18.70
CA ALA A 119 3.17 7.71 19.84
C ALA A 119 1.92 7.95 20.69
N ALA A 120 1.93 7.40 21.90
CA ALA A 120 0.86 7.65 22.86
C ALA A 120 0.73 9.17 22.91
N ALA A 121 -0.37 9.70 22.43
CA ALA A 121 -0.76 11.06 22.75
C ALA A 121 -0.66 11.12 24.26
N ALA A 122 0.17 12.03 24.76
CA ALA A 122 0.37 12.24 26.16
C ALA A 122 -1.01 12.23 26.82
N ALA A 123 -1.34 11.13 27.48
CA ALA A 123 -2.44 11.10 28.39
C ALA A 123 -2.06 12.12 29.45
N SER A 124 -2.78 13.24 29.45
CA SER A 124 -2.83 14.11 30.60
C SER A 124 -3.20 13.23 31.77
N ASP A 125 -2.20 12.94 32.59
CA ASP A 125 -2.30 12.29 33.88
C ASP A 125 -3.03 13.28 34.80
N GLU A 126 -4.35 13.27 34.76
CA GLU A 126 -5.14 13.74 35.89
C GLU A 126 -5.39 12.52 36.77
N PRO A 127 -4.86 12.48 38.00
CA PRO A 127 -5.18 11.42 38.93
C PRO A 127 -6.65 11.56 39.34
N VAL A 128 -7.47 10.61 38.88
CA VAL A 128 -8.83 10.41 39.41
C VAL A 128 -8.67 9.92 40.86
N PRO A 129 -9.22 10.65 41.87
CA PRO A 129 -9.17 10.19 43.27
C PRO A 129 -10.00 8.90 43.38
N PRO A 130 -9.58 7.96 44.27
CA PRO A 130 -10.34 6.74 44.48
C PRO A 130 -11.64 7.08 45.23
N SER A 131 -12.79 6.87 44.59
CA SER A 131 -14.04 6.76 45.33
C SER A 131 -14.20 5.32 45.82
N GLU A 132 -14.00 5.19 47.11
CA GLU A 132 -14.56 4.08 47.90
C GLU A 132 -16.09 4.21 47.83
N GLU A 133 -16.78 3.15 47.41
CA GLU A 133 -18.01 2.67 48.01
C GLU A 133 -18.59 1.50 47.19
N GLU A 134 -18.64 0.36 47.90
CA GLU A 134 -19.67 -0.67 47.99
C GLU A 134 -20.02 -1.47 46.71
N ALA A 135 -19.67 -2.73 46.76
CA ALA A 135 -20.33 -3.81 46.02
C ALA A 135 -21.79 -3.99 46.49
N PRO A 136 -22.68 -4.32 45.57
CA PRO A 136 -23.50 -5.49 45.79
C PRO A 136 -23.45 -6.47 44.63
N SER A 137 -23.24 -7.74 44.99
CA SER A 137 -23.49 -8.91 44.21
C SER A 137 -24.93 -8.96 43.73
N THR A 138 -25.15 -9.05 42.41
CA THR A 138 -26.36 -9.72 41.88
C THR A 138 -26.02 -10.33 40.52
N SER A 139 -25.93 -11.63 40.53
CA SER A 139 -26.03 -12.49 39.34
C SER A 139 -27.49 -12.46 38.86
N ASP A 140 -27.80 -11.63 37.88
CA ASP A 140 -28.97 -11.82 37.02
C ASP A 140 -28.92 -10.76 35.90
N GLY A 141 -28.75 -11.18 34.66
CA GLY A 141 -28.82 -10.25 33.51
C GLY A 141 -28.09 -10.69 32.25
N LEU A 142 -27.47 -11.89 32.23
CA LEU A 142 -26.77 -12.37 31.03
C LEU A 142 -27.60 -13.30 30.16
N SER A 143 -28.85 -13.58 30.50
CA SER A 143 -29.72 -14.44 29.71
C SER A 143 -30.61 -13.71 28.70
N GLU A 144 -30.75 -12.40 28.81
CA GLU A 144 -31.69 -11.64 27.97
C GLU A 144 -31.04 -11.04 26.70
N PHE A 145 -29.70 -11.16 26.53
CA PHE A 145 -28.99 -10.61 25.37
C PHE A 145 -28.74 -11.63 24.22
N LEU A 146 -29.13 -12.90 24.42
CA LEU A 146 -28.90 -13.98 23.46
C LEU A 146 -30.15 -14.52 22.77
N GLU A 147 -31.35 -14.02 23.08
CA GLU A 147 -32.59 -14.37 22.38
C GLU A 147 -32.85 -13.34 21.28
N GLY A 148 -32.57 -13.70 20.04
CA GLY A 148 -33.00 -12.91 18.89
C GLY A 148 -32.08 -12.82 17.69
N ARG A 149 -31.19 -13.79 17.48
CA ARG A 149 -30.49 -13.93 16.19
C ARG A 149 -30.47 -15.38 15.76
N ASP A 150 -31.51 -15.79 15.05
CA ASP A 150 -31.50 -17.02 14.28
C ASP A 150 -30.51 -16.85 13.11
N TYR A 151 -29.34 -17.47 13.26
CA TYR A 151 -28.50 -17.75 12.11
C TYR A 151 -28.91 -19.14 11.58
N GLU A 152 -29.59 -19.16 10.45
CA GLU A 152 -29.70 -20.38 9.67
C GLU A 152 -28.30 -20.81 9.24
N VAL A 153 -27.76 -21.81 9.90
CA VAL A 153 -26.59 -22.54 9.43
C VAL A 153 -27.07 -23.40 8.26
N GLY A 154 -26.85 -22.91 7.05
CA GLY A 154 -27.05 -23.71 5.86
C GLY A 154 -26.08 -24.89 5.90
N ASP A 155 -26.66 -26.09 6.03
CA ASP A 155 -25.97 -27.38 5.90
C ASP A 155 -25.55 -27.57 4.43
N GLY A 156 -24.37 -27.01 4.12
CA GLY A 156 -23.70 -27.16 2.83
C GLY A 156 -22.94 -28.47 2.78
N THR A 157 -23.68 -29.57 2.58
CA THR A 157 -23.06 -30.83 2.14
C THR A 157 -22.38 -30.59 0.79
N LEU A 158 -21.04 -30.54 0.82
CA LEU A 158 -20.20 -30.59 -0.38
C LEU A 158 -20.43 -31.97 -1.03
N GLY A 159 -21.17 -31.97 -2.13
CA GLY A 159 -21.38 -33.17 -2.95
C GLY A 159 -20.03 -33.68 -3.44
N GLU A 160 -19.74 -34.94 -3.14
CA GLU A 160 -18.61 -35.67 -3.71
C GLU A 160 -18.68 -35.62 -5.24
N VAL A 161 -17.65 -34.98 -5.84
CA VAL A 161 -17.48 -35.01 -7.29
C VAL A 161 -16.89 -36.36 -7.65
N ASN A 162 -17.70 -37.19 -8.32
CA ASN A 162 -17.30 -38.51 -8.81
C ASN A 162 -16.26 -38.33 -9.93
N PRO A 163 -15.05 -38.93 -9.84
CA PRO A 163 -14.00 -38.76 -10.84
C PRO A 163 -14.27 -39.37 -12.21
N SER A 164 -15.44 -39.91 -12.45
CA SER A 164 -15.83 -40.58 -13.71
C SER A 164 -16.46 -39.66 -14.77
N ASP A 165 -16.69 -38.37 -14.47
CA ASP A 165 -17.37 -37.45 -15.39
C ASP A 165 -16.43 -36.47 -16.14
N LEU A 166 -15.16 -36.78 -16.19
CA LEU A 166 -14.21 -36.03 -17.03
C LEU A 166 -14.05 -36.70 -18.39
N GLU A 167 -14.97 -36.39 -19.31
CA GLU A 167 -14.78 -36.70 -20.73
C GLU A 167 -13.64 -35.83 -21.29
N PRO A 168 -12.68 -36.38 -22.05
CA PRO A 168 -11.66 -35.62 -22.72
C PRO A 168 -12.24 -34.91 -23.94
N ALA A 169 -12.15 -33.59 -23.97
CA ALA A 169 -12.47 -32.79 -25.15
C ALA A 169 -11.49 -33.13 -26.29
N HIS A 170 -12.03 -33.69 -27.35
CA HIS A 170 -11.34 -33.95 -28.61
C HIS A 170 -11.21 -32.64 -29.42
N VAL A 171 -9.99 -32.46 -29.98
CA VAL A 171 -9.53 -31.63 -31.09
C VAL A 171 -9.18 -30.20 -30.75
#